data_9e59cb5e35cc2be35b65098ba89887d7
#
_entry.id   9e59cb5e35cc2be35b65098ba89887d7
#
_cell.length_a   1.000
_cell.length_b   1.000
_cell.length_c   1.000
_cell.angle_alpha   90.00
_cell.angle_beta   90.00
_cell.angle_gamma   90.00
#
_symmetry.space_group_name_H-M   'P 1'
#
loop_
_entity.id
_entity.type
_entity.pdbx_description
1 polymer ?
#
loop_
_entity_poly.entity_id
_entity_poly.type
_entity_poly.pdbx_seq_one_letter_code
_entity_poly.pdbx_strand_id
1 'polypeptide(L)'
;MKRLTVEKPASEMNMVELAHNCMYAKDRWSWYRDYDSDMDLRDFIRRFGEAEGVSKLPEDNEALADILMDDLQYGINNPDGRTALVYRLMWAMADLRETLMDYENTGMSPKEIEGLRHKWIRVKEQLPEKPKENPIVDCKNCGEIAAKPDGADYRYCPYCGQRY
;
A
#
# COMPACT_ATOMS: atom_id res chain seq x y z
N MET A 1 -1.60 9.87 21.12
CA MET A 1 -0.27 9.54 20.55
C MET A 1 0.30 10.79 19.91
N LYS A 2 1.61 11.07 20.01
CA LYS A 2 2.20 12.21 19.30
C LYS A 2 2.28 11.85 17.82
N ARG A 3 1.68 12.67 16.95
CA ARG A 3 1.73 12.50 15.50
C ARG A 3 3.13 12.80 14.97
N LEU A 4 3.65 11.96 14.09
CA LEU A 4 4.95 12.13 13.43
C LEU A 4 4.81 12.70 12.01
N THR A 5 3.71 12.35 11.32
CA THR A 5 3.46 12.87 9.98
C THR A 5 2.71 14.21 10.03
N VAL A 6 3.14 15.14 9.22
CA VAL A 6 2.51 16.47 9.09
C VAL A 6 2.37 16.85 7.61
N GLU A 7 1.30 17.59 7.29
CA GLU A 7 0.98 18.07 5.94
C GLU A 7 1.05 19.61 5.90
N LYS A 8 2.22 20.15 6.19
CA LYS A 8 2.45 21.59 6.12
C LYS A 8 3.71 21.87 5.26
N PRO A 9 3.89 23.10 4.75
CA PRO A 9 5.08 23.46 4.00
C PRO A 9 6.36 23.21 4.80
N ALA A 10 7.45 22.83 4.14
CA ALA A 10 8.75 22.59 4.79
C ALA A 10 9.23 23.77 5.61
N SER A 11 8.99 25.00 5.11
CA SER A 11 9.34 26.27 5.80
C SER A 11 8.63 26.46 7.16
N GLU A 12 7.53 25.76 7.40
CA GLU A 12 6.78 25.78 8.65
C GLU A 12 7.11 24.57 9.56
N MET A 13 7.94 23.66 9.09
CA MET A 13 8.36 22.48 9.85
C MET A 13 9.57 22.82 10.73
N ASN A 14 9.55 22.31 11.96
CA ASN A 14 10.78 22.24 12.74
C ASN A 14 11.67 21.11 12.24
N MET A 15 12.94 21.07 12.67
CA MET A 15 13.90 20.05 12.21
C MET A 15 13.47 18.61 12.43
N VAL A 16 12.76 18.34 13.51
CA VAL A 16 12.27 16.99 13.82
C VAL A 16 11.12 16.63 12.88
N GLU A 17 10.20 17.54 12.64
CA GLU A 17 9.10 17.35 11.69
C GLU A 17 9.66 17.18 10.27
N LEU A 18 10.61 18.01 9.86
CA LEU A 18 11.24 17.90 8.54
C LEU A 18 11.95 16.54 8.38
N ALA A 19 12.68 16.08 9.38
CA ALA A 19 13.37 14.79 9.34
C ALA A 19 12.40 13.60 9.12
N HIS A 20 11.20 13.66 9.71
CA HIS A 20 10.19 12.60 9.53
C HIS A 20 9.35 12.76 8.26
N ASN A 21 9.39 13.93 7.62
CA ASN A 21 8.53 14.26 6.49
C ASN A 21 9.33 14.72 5.25
N CYS A 22 10.65 14.54 5.23
CA CYS A 22 11.49 14.90 4.08
C CYS A 22 11.21 14.03 2.85
N MET A 23 10.71 12.81 3.05
CA MET A 23 10.22 11.95 1.97
C MET A 23 8.71 11.84 2.05
N TYR A 24 8.03 11.89 0.90
CA TYR A 24 6.57 11.74 0.81
C TYR A 24 6.17 11.23 -0.58
N ALA A 25 4.95 10.72 -0.72
CA ALA A 25 4.40 10.32 -2.00
C ALA A 25 3.58 11.47 -2.62
N LYS A 26 3.77 11.68 -3.92
CA LYS A 26 2.97 12.59 -4.74
C LYS A 26 2.83 11.98 -6.13
N ASP A 27 1.63 11.98 -6.69
CA ASP A 27 1.34 11.45 -8.04
C ASP A 27 1.81 10.00 -8.23
N ARG A 28 1.67 9.18 -7.18
CA ARG A 28 2.14 7.78 -7.11
C ARG A 28 3.65 7.61 -7.20
N TRP A 29 4.42 8.65 -6.88
CA TRP A 29 5.86 8.63 -6.90
C TRP A 29 6.47 9.23 -5.63
N SER A 30 7.74 8.88 -5.33
CA SER A 30 8.45 9.38 -4.17
C SER A 30 9.09 10.74 -4.47
N TRP A 31 8.91 11.67 -3.56
CA TRP A 31 9.44 13.04 -3.61
C TRP A 31 10.28 13.32 -2.39
N TYR A 32 11.38 14.03 -2.63
CA TYR A 32 12.22 14.60 -1.58
C TYR A 32 11.80 16.05 -1.33
N ARG A 33 11.64 16.37 -0.07
CA ARG A 33 11.32 17.72 0.39
C ARG A 33 12.53 18.32 1.07
N ASP A 34 13.08 19.37 0.48
CA ASP A 34 14.07 20.23 1.07
C ASP A 34 13.39 21.46 1.68
N TYR A 35 14.16 22.27 2.42
CA TYR A 35 13.64 23.46 3.09
C TYR A 35 12.92 24.43 2.14
N ASP A 36 13.48 24.63 0.95
CA ASP A 36 12.99 25.61 -0.03
C ASP A 36 12.34 25.02 -1.28
N SER A 37 12.43 23.72 -1.48
CA SER A 37 11.90 23.09 -2.70
C SER A 37 11.60 21.62 -2.53
N ASP A 38 10.66 21.15 -3.36
CA ASP A 38 10.36 19.72 -3.50
C ASP A 38 10.98 19.22 -4.80
N MET A 39 11.51 17.99 -4.79
CA MET A 39 12.18 17.38 -5.94
C MET A 39 11.71 15.93 -6.10
N ASP A 40 11.46 15.52 -7.34
CA ASP A 40 11.25 14.10 -7.67
C ASP A 40 12.48 13.30 -7.24
N LEU A 41 12.28 12.15 -6.61
CA LEU A 41 13.37 11.31 -6.11
C LEU A 41 14.34 10.87 -7.23
N ARG A 42 13.83 10.70 -8.46
CA ARG A 42 14.69 10.37 -9.62
C ARG A 42 15.64 11.50 -9.99
N ASP A 43 15.17 12.74 -9.92
CA ASP A 43 16.01 13.90 -10.19
C ASP A 43 16.99 14.15 -9.03
N PHE A 44 16.54 13.92 -7.80
CA PHE A 44 17.40 13.95 -6.63
C PHE A 44 18.56 12.95 -6.78
N ILE A 45 18.27 11.70 -7.13
CA ILE A 45 19.30 10.66 -7.20
C ILE A 45 20.30 10.88 -8.34
N ARG A 46 19.85 11.46 -9.47
CA ARG A 46 20.76 11.85 -10.56
C ARG A 46 21.77 12.89 -10.09
N ARG A 47 21.30 13.93 -9.38
CA ARG A 47 22.17 14.96 -8.79
C ARG A 47 23.08 14.41 -7.70
N PHE A 48 22.55 13.55 -6.86
CA PHE A 48 23.34 12.89 -5.81
C PHE A 48 24.43 12.00 -6.40
N GLY A 49 24.10 11.18 -7.39
CA GLY A 49 25.07 10.33 -8.09
C GLY A 49 26.18 11.15 -8.75
N GLU A 50 25.84 12.26 -9.43
CA GLU A 50 26.82 13.17 -10.00
C GLU A 50 27.77 13.73 -8.94
N ALA A 51 27.25 14.16 -7.79
CA ALA A 51 28.04 14.65 -6.66
C ALA A 51 28.94 13.57 -6.04
N GLU A 52 28.51 12.31 -6.04
CA GLU A 52 29.29 11.16 -5.59
C GLU A 52 30.33 10.67 -6.61
N GLY A 53 30.33 11.22 -7.83
CA GLY A 53 31.25 10.82 -8.91
C GLY A 53 30.79 9.58 -9.68
N VAL A 54 29.51 9.21 -9.58
CA VAL A 54 28.91 8.18 -10.42
C VAL A 54 28.88 8.67 -11.87
N SER A 55 29.11 7.77 -12.82
CA SER A 55 28.91 8.06 -14.24
C SER A 55 27.46 8.50 -14.48
N LYS A 56 27.24 9.31 -15.52
CA LYS A 56 25.92 9.88 -15.79
C LYS A 56 24.81 8.81 -15.75
N LEU A 57 23.91 8.96 -14.80
CA LEU A 57 22.75 8.06 -14.67
C LEU A 57 21.76 8.31 -15.83
N PRO A 58 20.99 7.29 -16.26
CA PRO A 58 20.05 7.41 -17.37
C PRO A 58 18.99 8.48 -17.15
N GLU A 59 18.61 9.15 -18.24
CA GLU A 59 17.45 10.06 -18.26
C GLU A 59 16.11 9.26 -18.24
N ASP A 60 16.13 8.09 -18.88
CA ASP A 60 14.98 7.18 -18.86
C ASP A 60 14.77 6.59 -17.46
N ASN A 61 13.52 6.58 -17.01
CA ASN A 61 13.19 6.20 -15.64
C ASN A 61 13.22 4.68 -15.42
N GLU A 62 12.92 3.87 -16.41
CA GLU A 62 12.99 2.40 -16.33
C GLU A 62 14.44 1.96 -16.30
N ALA A 63 15.25 2.48 -17.23
CA ALA A 63 16.68 2.23 -17.24
C ALA A 63 17.39 2.72 -15.96
N LEU A 64 16.96 3.85 -15.37
CA LEU A 64 17.46 4.32 -14.09
C LEU A 64 17.14 3.34 -12.98
N ALA A 65 15.92 2.83 -12.91
CA ALA A 65 15.51 1.88 -11.89
C ALA A 65 16.29 0.56 -11.99
N ASP A 66 16.49 0.05 -13.21
CA ASP A 66 17.24 -1.18 -13.46
C ASP A 66 18.70 -1.04 -13.01
N ILE A 67 19.37 0.04 -13.40
CA ILE A 67 20.77 0.29 -12.98
C ILE A 67 20.87 0.41 -11.46
N LEU A 68 20.00 1.20 -10.81
CA LEU A 68 20.04 1.35 -9.37
C LEU A 68 19.74 0.05 -8.61
N MET A 69 18.94 -0.85 -9.17
CA MET A 69 18.71 -2.18 -8.59
C MET A 69 19.95 -3.07 -8.72
N ASP A 70 20.63 -3.02 -9.87
CA ASP A 70 21.85 -3.79 -10.10
C ASP A 70 23.01 -3.27 -9.24
N ASP A 71 23.12 -1.95 -9.08
CA ASP A 71 24.21 -1.31 -8.34
C ASP A 71 24.17 -1.59 -6.83
N LEU A 72 23.05 -2.03 -6.28
CA LEU A 72 22.95 -2.45 -4.88
C LEU A 72 23.97 -3.53 -4.50
N GLN A 73 24.44 -4.35 -5.45
CA GLN A 73 25.44 -5.38 -5.23
C GLN A 73 26.81 -4.83 -4.84
N TYR A 74 27.13 -3.58 -5.21
CA TYR A 74 28.47 -3.02 -4.96
C TYR A 74 28.69 -2.52 -3.53
N GLY A 75 27.61 -2.35 -2.76
CA GLY A 75 27.69 -1.95 -1.35
C GLY A 75 28.17 -0.52 -1.12
N ILE A 76 28.35 -0.17 0.16
CA ILE A 76 28.59 1.22 0.60
C ILE A 76 29.97 1.80 0.24
N ASN A 77 30.96 0.96 -0.08
CA ASN A 77 32.31 1.42 -0.40
C ASN A 77 32.45 1.89 -1.86
N ASN A 78 31.47 1.58 -2.69
CA ASN A 78 31.41 2.00 -4.08
C ASN A 78 30.41 3.15 -4.24
N PRO A 79 30.73 4.24 -5.00
CA PRO A 79 29.81 5.35 -5.23
C PRO A 79 28.45 4.90 -5.84
N ASP A 80 28.47 3.99 -6.82
CA ASP A 80 27.26 3.47 -7.45
C ASP A 80 26.37 2.76 -6.42
N GLY A 81 26.99 1.87 -5.61
CA GLY A 81 26.27 1.16 -4.54
C GLY A 81 25.71 2.08 -3.46
N ARG A 82 26.45 3.16 -3.09
CA ARG A 82 25.92 4.17 -2.14
C ARG A 82 24.72 4.92 -2.73
N THR A 83 24.81 5.31 -3.99
CA THR A 83 23.74 6.01 -4.70
C THR A 83 22.50 5.13 -4.78
N ALA A 84 22.65 3.87 -5.15
CA ALA A 84 21.57 2.89 -5.19
C ALA A 84 20.93 2.67 -3.81
N LEU A 85 21.75 2.57 -2.77
CA LEU A 85 21.26 2.41 -1.40
C LEU A 85 20.49 3.63 -0.92
N VAL A 86 20.98 4.85 -1.19
CA VAL A 86 20.29 6.10 -0.85
C VAL A 86 18.93 6.15 -1.55
N TYR A 87 18.87 5.86 -2.83
CA TYR A 87 17.61 5.82 -3.58
C TYR A 87 16.60 4.87 -2.94
N ARG A 88 17.03 3.64 -2.64
CA ARG A 88 16.16 2.63 -2.04
C ARG A 88 15.65 3.01 -0.65
N LEU A 89 16.53 3.56 0.19
CA LEU A 89 16.14 4.00 1.53
C LEU A 89 15.17 5.18 1.47
N MET A 90 15.40 6.14 0.59
CA MET A 90 14.51 7.28 0.43
C MET A 90 13.14 6.86 -0.11
N TRP A 91 13.09 5.95 -1.07
CA TRP A 91 11.84 5.38 -1.55
C TRP A 91 11.07 4.68 -0.43
N ALA A 92 11.74 3.78 0.30
CA ALA A 92 11.12 3.08 1.42
C ALA A 92 10.61 4.05 2.51
N MET A 93 11.33 5.16 2.75
CA MET A 93 10.88 6.20 3.69
C MET A 93 9.58 6.87 3.23
N ALA A 94 9.42 7.14 1.93
CA ALA A 94 8.18 7.70 1.40
C ALA A 94 6.99 6.75 1.64
N ASP A 95 7.14 5.47 1.32
CA ASP A 95 6.11 4.45 1.53
C ASP A 95 5.75 4.28 3.01
N LEU A 96 6.77 4.24 3.88
CA LEU A 96 6.55 4.13 5.32
C LEU A 96 5.84 5.37 5.88
N ARG A 97 6.18 6.56 5.40
CA ARG A 97 5.51 7.80 5.80
C ARG A 97 4.03 7.79 5.42
N GLU A 98 3.69 7.41 4.19
CA GLU A 98 2.30 7.32 3.74
C GLU A 98 1.52 6.31 4.59
N THR A 99 2.08 5.12 4.79
CA THR A 99 1.48 4.09 5.65
C THR A 99 1.27 4.60 7.08
N LEU A 100 2.27 5.32 7.64
CA LEU A 100 2.17 5.89 8.97
C LEU A 100 1.11 7.01 9.03
N MET A 101 1.02 7.84 8.01
CA MET A 101 0.03 8.91 7.91
C MET A 101 -1.39 8.35 7.89
N ASP A 102 -1.62 7.31 7.08
CA ASP A 102 -2.92 6.62 7.04
C ASP A 102 -3.28 6.05 8.41
N TYR A 103 -2.30 5.41 9.09
CA TYR A 103 -2.49 4.92 10.43
C TYR A 103 -2.81 6.04 11.43
N GLU A 104 -2.05 7.13 11.44
CA GLU A 104 -2.25 8.28 12.32
C GLU A 104 -3.60 8.98 12.06
N ASN A 105 -4.08 8.96 10.82
CA ASN A 105 -5.39 9.52 10.42
C ASN A 105 -6.57 8.73 11.00
N THR A 106 -6.38 7.48 11.43
CA THR A 106 -7.43 6.74 12.17
C THR A 106 -7.72 7.36 13.52
N GLY A 107 -6.82 8.16 14.07
CA GLY A 107 -6.92 8.72 15.42
C GLY A 107 -6.80 7.70 16.54
N MET A 108 -6.57 6.43 16.21
CA MET A 108 -6.52 5.33 17.18
C MET A 108 -5.09 5.02 17.63
N SER A 109 -4.91 4.70 18.90
CA SER A 109 -3.66 4.14 19.38
C SER A 109 -3.53 2.64 19.03
N PRO A 110 -2.31 2.07 19.00
CA PRO A 110 -2.10 0.64 18.78
C PRO A 110 -2.94 -0.25 19.72
N LYS A 111 -3.08 0.16 20.98
CA LYS A 111 -3.89 -0.57 21.98
C LYS A 111 -5.38 -0.56 21.66
N GLU A 112 -5.89 0.56 21.13
CA GLU A 112 -7.29 0.66 20.73
C GLU A 112 -7.57 -0.22 19.51
N ILE A 113 -6.67 -0.22 18.51
CA ILE A 113 -6.76 -1.11 17.35
C ILE A 113 -6.70 -2.57 17.77
N GLU A 114 -5.80 -2.94 18.67
CA GLU A 114 -5.72 -4.30 19.20
C GLU A 114 -7.00 -4.68 19.97
N GLY A 115 -7.55 -3.75 20.75
CA GLY A 115 -8.83 -3.92 21.42
C GLY A 115 -10.00 -4.15 20.47
N LEU A 116 -10.04 -3.44 19.33
CA LEU A 116 -11.03 -3.65 18.28
C LEU A 116 -10.86 -5.01 17.59
N ARG A 117 -9.61 -5.40 17.32
CA ARG A 117 -9.30 -6.73 16.76
C ARG A 117 -9.83 -7.85 17.64
N HIS A 118 -9.63 -7.78 18.95
CA HIS A 118 -10.14 -8.77 19.90
C HIS A 118 -11.67 -8.78 19.97
N LYS A 119 -12.31 -7.61 19.90
CA LYS A 119 -13.79 -7.53 19.81
C LYS A 119 -14.30 -8.15 18.52
N TRP A 120 -13.64 -7.88 17.41
CA TRP A 120 -13.99 -8.41 16.09
C TRP A 120 -13.86 -9.93 16.02
N ILE A 121 -12.80 -10.50 16.60
CA ILE A 121 -12.62 -11.95 16.68
C ILE A 121 -13.78 -12.57 17.45
N ARG A 122 -14.15 -12.02 18.61
CA ARG A 122 -15.28 -12.52 19.42
C ARG A 122 -16.62 -12.42 18.67
N VAL A 123 -16.84 -11.32 17.94
CA VAL A 123 -18.05 -11.17 17.11
C VAL A 123 -18.07 -12.22 15.99
N LYS A 124 -16.92 -12.47 15.36
CA LYS A 124 -16.80 -13.48 14.29
C LYS A 124 -17.04 -14.90 14.78
N GLU A 125 -16.62 -15.20 16.00
CA GLU A 125 -16.88 -16.50 16.66
C GLU A 125 -18.35 -16.66 17.08
N GLN A 126 -19.08 -15.55 17.32
CA GLN A 126 -20.49 -15.53 17.68
C GLN A 126 -21.44 -15.40 16.49
N LEU A 127 -20.91 -15.06 15.31
CA LEU A 127 -21.70 -15.08 14.09
C LEU A 127 -22.11 -16.53 13.83
N PRO A 128 -23.42 -16.81 13.57
CA PRO A 128 -23.83 -18.12 13.14
C PRO A 128 -22.98 -18.52 11.92
N GLU A 129 -22.61 -19.80 11.86
CA GLU A 129 -21.96 -20.34 10.67
C GLU A 129 -22.68 -19.79 9.44
N LYS A 130 -21.91 -19.36 8.42
CA LYS A 130 -22.47 -18.85 7.16
C LYS A 130 -23.66 -19.75 6.80
N PRO A 131 -24.82 -19.18 6.49
CA PRO A 131 -25.93 -19.98 5.99
C PRO A 131 -25.35 -20.94 4.95
N LYS A 132 -25.59 -22.23 5.13
CA LYS A 132 -25.15 -23.27 4.17
C LYS A 132 -25.53 -22.72 2.81
N GLU A 133 -24.54 -22.57 1.91
CA GLU A 133 -24.79 -22.04 0.57
C GLU A 133 -26.08 -22.71 0.06
N ASN A 134 -27.07 -21.89 -0.25
CA ASN A 134 -28.37 -22.41 -0.69
C ASN A 134 -28.09 -23.38 -1.83
N PRO A 135 -28.50 -24.65 -1.73
CA PRO A 135 -28.21 -25.65 -2.76
C PRO A 135 -28.70 -25.09 -4.09
N ILE A 136 -27.79 -24.93 -5.02
CA ILE A 136 -28.09 -24.53 -6.39
C ILE A 136 -28.71 -25.73 -7.09
N VAL A 137 -29.90 -25.56 -7.64
CA VAL A 137 -30.58 -26.60 -8.40
C VAL A 137 -30.59 -26.20 -9.88
N ASP A 138 -30.03 -27.07 -10.68
CA ASP A 138 -30.00 -26.93 -12.14
C ASP A 138 -31.23 -27.69 -12.73
N CYS A 139 -32.04 -26.96 -13.48
CA CYS A 139 -33.19 -27.58 -14.14
C CYS A 139 -32.79 -28.24 -15.46
N LYS A 140 -32.85 -29.55 -15.52
CA LYS A 140 -32.49 -30.31 -16.72
C LYS A 140 -33.38 -30.03 -17.94
N ASN A 141 -34.55 -29.40 -17.73
CA ASN A 141 -35.48 -29.11 -18.82
C ASN A 141 -35.22 -27.72 -19.47
N CYS A 142 -35.02 -26.69 -18.67
CA CYS A 142 -34.81 -25.34 -19.20
C CYS A 142 -33.37 -24.81 -19.05
N GLY A 143 -32.49 -25.51 -18.35
CA GLY A 143 -31.13 -25.11 -18.10
C GLY A 143 -30.97 -23.94 -17.10
N GLU A 144 -32.08 -23.44 -16.51
CA GLU A 144 -32.03 -22.35 -15.56
C GLU A 144 -31.59 -22.82 -14.18
N ILE A 145 -30.78 -21.97 -13.54
CA ILE A 145 -30.21 -22.23 -12.22
C ILE A 145 -31.04 -21.48 -11.17
N ALA A 146 -31.60 -22.19 -10.21
CA ALA A 146 -32.34 -21.59 -9.10
C ALA A 146 -31.61 -21.81 -7.76
N ALA A 147 -31.42 -20.75 -6.99
CA ALA A 147 -30.97 -20.85 -5.61
C ALA A 147 -32.14 -21.30 -4.74
N LYS A 148 -31.95 -22.39 -4.01
CA LYS A 148 -32.96 -22.95 -3.11
C LYS A 148 -32.86 -22.25 -1.75
N PRO A 149 -33.83 -21.40 -1.33
CA PRO A 149 -33.80 -20.81 -0.01
C PRO A 149 -33.85 -21.89 1.08
N ASP A 150 -33.23 -21.62 2.22
CA ASP A 150 -33.25 -22.56 3.36
C ASP A 150 -34.70 -22.98 3.72
N GLY A 151 -34.93 -24.28 3.73
CA GLY A 151 -36.23 -24.85 4.05
C GLY A 151 -37.25 -24.93 2.90
N ALA A 152 -36.90 -24.41 1.71
CA ALA A 152 -37.80 -24.54 0.55
C ALA A 152 -37.62 -25.93 -0.12
N ASP A 153 -38.67 -26.65 -0.27
CA ASP A 153 -38.73 -27.91 -1.05
C ASP A 153 -39.26 -27.60 -2.44
N TYR A 154 -38.35 -27.24 -3.37
CA TYR A 154 -38.74 -27.04 -4.75
C TYR A 154 -39.02 -28.39 -5.41
N ARG A 155 -40.30 -28.75 -5.46
CA ARG A 155 -40.73 -29.91 -6.25
C ARG A 155 -40.81 -29.62 -7.74
N TYR A 156 -40.84 -28.33 -8.10
CA TYR A 156 -40.97 -27.86 -9.47
C TYR A 156 -40.00 -26.70 -9.73
N CYS A 157 -39.48 -26.63 -10.95
CA CYS A 157 -38.67 -25.54 -11.39
C CYS A 157 -39.46 -24.20 -11.37
N PRO A 158 -38.96 -23.14 -10.71
CA PRO A 158 -39.68 -21.86 -10.64
C PRO A 158 -39.79 -21.15 -11.99
N TYR A 159 -38.99 -21.52 -12.98
CA TYR A 159 -38.95 -20.88 -14.28
C TYR A 159 -39.82 -21.59 -15.33
N CYS A 160 -39.79 -22.90 -15.40
CA CYS A 160 -40.54 -23.64 -16.42
C CYS A 160 -41.62 -24.60 -15.86
N GLY A 161 -41.75 -24.72 -14.54
CA GLY A 161 -42.74 -25.57 -13.90
C GLY A 161 -42.46 -27.07 -13.98
N GLN A 162 -41.32 -27.49 -14.56
CA GLN A 162 -40.93 -28.91 -14.61
C GLN A 162 -40.67 -29.44 -13.22
N ARG A 163 -41.15 -30.63 -12.91
CA ARG A 163 -40.86 -31.35 -11.66
C ARG A 163 -39.39 -31.78 -11.63
N TYR A 164 -38.71 -31.48 -10.51
CA TYR A 164 -37.35 -31.94 -10.25
C TYR A 164 -37.31 -33.45 -9.96
#